data_d0f188fbecf3c7b11ed49013bb66aa2b
#
_entry.id   d0f188fbecf3c7b11ed49013bb66aa2b
#
_cell.length_a   1.000
_cell.length_b   1.000
_cell.length_c   1.000
_cell.angle_alpha   90.00
_cell.angle_beta   90.00
_cell.angle_gamma   90.00
#
_symmetry.space_group_name_H-M   'P 1'
#
loop_
_entity.id
_entity.type
_entity.pdbx_description
1 polymer ?
#
loop_
_entity_poly.entity_id
_entity_poly.type
_entity_poly.pdbx_seq_one_letter_code
_entity_poly.pdbx_strand_id
1 'polypeptide(L)'
;MLHPAPGQAEETYRSPSHILATKNAKRLFVTETTAGTVAELDTTSGKLVRRLASQSNPSGLALSPTGDRLYVTTGVSQGQVLVFDTPSGKPLATIRAGHSPTAPVVSADGKTLYVCNRFNDDVSIIDTESGKTRVRIPVRREPVSAILTFDGAHLLVVNHLPAGAANSDYVAASISVIDTKTAKVSSEFKLPNGSNGLRDICLSPDGKYAYVGHVLARYQLPTTQLERGWVNTNAVSVFDLANMAFLNTFLLDDIDQGAPNPWGIAITPDGKTLAVTHAGSHEISLIDRGALHQKLAATAADQVPNDLSFVAGIRKRVKLPGLGPRSCVIAGSQLYAAQYFSDDIAAVDLAATGDPTVSSISLGPRKEMDVVRRGRFLFNDGSFCFQKWMSCTSCHPSERVDALNWDILNDGIGNPK
;
A
#
# COMPACT_ATOMS: atom_id res chain seq x y z
N MET A 1 -32.46 -23.00 16.65
CA MET A 1 -31.87 -21.91 15.83
C MET A 1 -32.85 -20.76 15.84
N LEU A 2 -32.54 -19.68 16.55
CA LEU A 2 -33.37 -18.47 16.58
C LEU A 2 -33.03 -17.66 15.32
N HIS A 3 -33.98 -17.48 14.42
CA HIS A 3 -33.85 -16.55 13.30
C HIS A 3 -33.89 -15.11 13.84
N PRO A 4 -33.00 -14.24 13.42
CA PRO A 4 -33.09 -12.82 13.80
C PRO A 4 -34.36 -12.21 13.22
N ALA A 5 -34.94 -11.27 13.97
CA ALA A 5 -36.12 -10.54 13.56
C ALA A 5 -35.86 -9.75 12.26
N PRO A 6 -36.84 -9.66 11.34
CA PRO A 6 -36.67 -8.88 10.10
C PRO A 6 -36.59 -7.39 10.43
N GLY A 7 -35.39 -6.76 10.17
CA GLY A 7 -35.22 -5.32 10.26
C GLY A 7 -33.92 -4.80 10.80
N GLN A 8 -33.05 -5.61 11.40
CA GLN A 8 -31.69 -5.18 11.74
C GLN A 8 -30.75 -5.66 10.63
N ALA A 9 -30.25 -4.71 9.82
CA ALA A 9 -29.11 -4.98 8.97
C ALA A 9 -27.98 -5.52 9.86
N GLU A 10 -27.51 -6.74 9.59
CA GLU A 10 -26.44 -7.38 10.35
C GLU A 10 -25.23 -6.42 10.39
N GLU A 11 -24.82 -6.02 11.58
CA GLU A 11 -23.66 -5.13 11.73
C GLU A 11 -22.44 -5.84 11.15
N THR A 12 -21.89 -5.34 10.05
CA THR A 12 -20.70 -5.88 9.40
C THR A 12 -19.50 -5.00 9.63
N TYR A 13 -18.30 -5.59 9.67
CA TYR A 13 -17.05 -4.82 9.69
C TYR A 13 -16.92 -3.99 8.42
N ARG A 14 -16.40 -2.78 8.54
CA ARG A 14 -16.13 -1.89 7.39
C ARG A 14 -14.83 -2.29 6.69
N SER A 15 -13.77 -2.49 7.46
CA SER A 15 -12.43 -2.84 6.96
C SER A 15 -11.92 -1.85 5.92
N PRO A 16 -11.75 -0.55 6.27
CA PRO A 16 -11.22 0.44 5.34
C PRO A 16 -9.81 0.03 4.89
N SER A 17 -9.58 0.00 3.58
CA SER A 17 -8.31 -0.51 3.03
C SER A 17 -7.62 0.44 2.05
N HIS A 18 -8.36 1.11 1.17
CA HIS A 18 -7.84 2.12 0.26
C HIS A 18 -8.56 3.44 0.49
N ILE A 19 -7.81 4.53 0.38
CA ILE A 19 -8.31 5.88 0.57
C ILE A 19 -7.82 6.78 -0.56
N LEU A 20 -8.70 7.61 -1.10
CA LEU A 20 -8.43 8.53 -2.19
C LEU A 20 -9.06 9.87 -1.89
N ALA A 21 -8.34 10.96 -2.11
CA ALA A 21 -8.84 12.32 -1.97
C ALA A 21 -9.15 12.95 -3.34
N THR A 22 -10.16 13.81 -3.38
CA THR A 22 -10.38 14.68 -4.54
C THR A 22 -9.27 15.73 -4.65
N LYS A 23 -8.98 16.22 -5.86
CA LYS A 23 -7.95 17.24 -6.11
C LYS A 23 -8.13 18.51 -5.28
N ASN A 24 -9.38 18.89 -5.00
CA ASN A 24 -9.70 20.05 -4.15
C ASN A 24 -9.66 19.77 -2.66
N ALA A 25 -9.25 18.56 -2.28
CA ALA A 25 -9.16 18.09 -0.89
C ALA A 25 -10.48 18.13 -0.09
N LYS A 26 -11.66 18.25 -0.74
CA LYS A 26 -12.95 18.38 -0.05
C LYS A 26 -13.66 17.06 0.19
N ARG A 27 -13.27 15.98 -0.48
CA ARG A 27 -13.88 14.66 -0.34
C ARG A 27 -12.81 13.59 -0.24
N LEU A 28 -13.13 12.57 0.55
CA LEU A 28 -12.41 11.29 0.59
C LEU A 28 -13.33 10.18 0.12
N PHE A 29 -12.79 9.26 -0.66
CA PHE A 29 -13.40 7.97 -0.97
C PHE A 29 -12.62 6.87 -0.28
N VAL A 30 -13.32 5.97 0.41
CA VAL A 30 -12.71 4.92 1.22
C VAL A 30 -13.37 3.59 0.90
N THR A 31 -12.60 2.60 0.49
CA THR A 31 -13.13 1.24 0.31
C THR A 31 -13.43 0.62 1.67
N GLU A 32 -14.65 0.20 1.89
CA GLU A 32 -15.09 -0.60 3.03
C GLU A 32 -15.13 -2.08 2.58
N THR A 33 -13.96 -2.72 2.62
CA THR A 33 -13.68 -4.00 1.95
C THR A 33 -14.61 -5.13 2.39
N THR A 34 -14.86 -5.30 3.69
CA THR A 34 -15.74 -6.34 4.21
C THR A 34 -17.22 -5.99 4.00
N ALA A 35 -17.58 -4.72 4.10
CA ALA A 35 -18.96 -4.27 3.90
C ALA A 35 -19.39 -4.24 2.42
N GLY A 36 -18.44 -4.31 1.47
CA GLY A 36 -18.75 -4.24 0.03
C GLY A 36 -19.25 -2.87 -0.40
N THR A 37 -18.74 -1.79 0.18
CA THR A 37 -19.15 -0.43 -0.10
C THR A 37 -17.94 0.51 -0.26
N VAL A 38 -18.16 1.68 -0.82
CA VAL A 38 -17.21 2.79 -0.79
C VAL A 38 -17.87 3.95 -0.04
N ALA A 39 -17.27 4.38 1.05
CA ALA A 39 -17.71 5.55 1.81
C ALA A 39 -17.18 6.83 1.15
N GLU A 40 -18.04 7.83 0.96
CA GLU A 40 -17.67 9.19 0.63
C GLU A 40 -17.78 10.08 1.87
N LEU A 41 -16.70 10.74 2.23
CA LEU A 41 -16.59 11.60 3.40
C LEU A 41 -16.33 13.05 2.99
N ASP A 42 -16.89 13.99 3.72
CA ASP A 42 -16.55 15.40 3.65
C ASP A 42 -15.38 15.71 4.58
N THR A 43 -14.28 16.22 4.04
CA THR A 43 -13.05 16.47 4.81
C THR A 43 -13.18 17.60 5.83
N THR A 44 -14.06 18.58 5.57
CA THR A 44 -14.23 19.73 6.45
C THR A 44 -14.98 19.35 7.72
N SER A 45 -16.06 18.57 7.58
CA SER A 45 -16.90 18.15 8.69
C SER A 45 -16.51 16.81 9.29
N GLY A 46 -15.69 16.01 8.59
CA GLY A 46 -15.39 14.63 8.95
C GLY A 46 -16.60 13.68 8.83
N LYS A 47 -17.70 14.12 8.19
CA LYS A 47 -18.95 13.35 8.16
C LYS A 47 -19.07 12.50 6.91
N LEU A 48 -19.70 11.35 7.07
CA LEU A 48 -20.14 10.51 5.96
C LEU A 48 -21.18 11.26 5.12
N VAL A 49 -20.94 11.38 3.82
CA VAL A 49 -21.87 11.94 2.85
C VAL A 49 -22.81 10.86 2.35
N ARG A 50 -22.26 9.73 1.89
CA ARG A 50 -23.00 8.56 1.39
C ARG A 50 -22.11 7.34 1.29
N ARG A 51 -22.73 6.19 0.99
CA ARG A 51 -22.07 4.96 0.58
C ARG A 51 -22.46 4.55 -0.83
N LEU A 52 -21.47 4.17 -1.62
CA LEU A 52 -21.67 3.59 -2.95
C LEU A 52 -21.58 2.06 -2.81
N ALA A 53 -22.62 1.35 -3.29
CA ALA A 53 -22.64 -0.12 -3.23
C ALA A 53 -21.70 -0.71 -4.29
N SER A 54 -20.67 -1.44 -3.86
CA SER A 54 -19.76 -2.14 -4.77
C SER A 54 -20.13 -3.61 -4.98
N GLN A 55 -21.16 -4.10 -4.31
CA GLN A 55 -21.69 -5.48 -4.36
C GLN A 55 -20.68 -6.58 -3.98
N SER A 56 -19.40 -6.24 -3.82
CA SER A 56 -18.33 -7.19 -3.48
C SER A 56 -17.09 -6.40 -3.02
N ASN A 57 -16.12 -7.09 -2.46
CA ASN A 57 -14.84 -6.66 -1.94
C ASN A 57 -14.16 -5.51 -2.76
N PRO A 58 -14.39 -4.22 -2.47
CA PRO A 58 -13.71 -3.12 -3.16
C PRO A 58 -12.23 -3.12 -2.80
N SER A 59 -11.36 -3.09 -3.82
CA SER A 59 -9.91 -3.35 -3.69
C SER A 59 -9.01 -2.24 -4.22
N GLY A 60 -9.57 -1.18 -4.77
CA GLY A 60 -8.81 -0.02 -5.26
C GLY A 60 -9.73 1.07 -5.80
N LEU A 61 -9.23 2.29 -5.84
CA LEU A 61 -9.96 3.50 -6.22
C LEU A 61 -9.14 4.37 -7.18
N ALA A 62 -9.78 4.92 -8.20
CA ALA A 62 -9.21 6.00 -9.00
C ALA A 62 -10.28 7.01 -9.42
N LEU A 63 -9.92 8.29 -9.53
CA LEU A 63 -10.77 9.32 -10.11
C LEU A 63 -10.36 9.62 -11.54
N SER A 64 -11.34 9.95 -12.40
CA SER A 64 -11.04 10.60 -13.67
C SER A 64 -10.28 11.91 -13.46
N PRO A 65 -9.52 12.40 -14.45
CA PRO A 65 -8.79 13.67 -14.33
C PRO A 65 -9.68 14.88 -13.98
N THR A 66 -10.94 14.86 -14.43
CA THR A 66 -11.97 15.86 -14.12
C THR A 66 -12.62 15.65 -12.75
N GLY A 67 -12.46 14.45 -12.15
CA GLY A 67 -13.06 14.08 -10.88
C GLY A 67 -14.56 13.73 -10.97
N ASP A 68 -15.13 13.64 -12.18
CA ASP A 68 -16.54 13.33 -12.39
C ASP A 68 -16.87 11.83 -12.39
N ARG A 69 -15.86 10.96 -12.53
CA ARG A 69 -16.01 9.51 -12.49
C ARG A 69 -15.10 8.89 -11.44
N LEU A 70 -15.66 7.96 -10.66
CA LEU A 70 -14.92 7.13 -9.72
C LEU A 70 -14.89 5.69 -10.24
N TYR A 71 -13.69 5.14 -10.40
CA TYR A 71 -13.44 3.76 -10.77
C TYR A 71 -13.11 2.96 -9.52
N VAL A 72 -13.85 1.86 -9.29
CA VAL A 72 -13.72 0.98 -8.13
C VAL A 72 -13.47 -0.43 -8.60
N THR A 73 -12.30 -1.00 -8.29
CA THR A 73 -12.01 -2.41 -8.58
C THR A 73 -12.61 -3.32 -7.50
N THR A 74 -12.99 -4.55 -7.88
CA THR A 74 -13.54 -5.55 -6.98
C THR A 74 -12.59 -6.75 -6.85
N GLY A 75 -12.03 -6.98 -5.66
CA GLY A 75 -10.98 -7.98 -5.40
C GLY A 75 -11.49 -9.42 -5.37
N VAL A 76 -12.21 -9.85 -6.39
CA VAL A 76 -12.79 -11.20 -6.54
C VAL A 76 -12.25 -11.91 -7.78
N SER A 77 -12.44 -13.24 -7.87
CA SER A 77 -11.90 -14.05 -8.98
C SER A 77 -12.44 -13.63 -10.35
N GLN A 78 -13.72 -13.32 -10.45
CA GLN A 78 -14.32 -12.70 -11.64
C GLN A 78 -14.38 -11.18 -11.43
N GLY A 79 -13.22 -10.54 -11.51
CA GLY A 79 -13.05 -9.17 -11.15
C GLY A 79 -13.73 -8.19 -12.11
N GLN A 80 -14.07 -7.05 -11.56
CA GLN A 80 -14.75 -5.97 -12.27
C GLN A 80 -14.18 -4.62 -11.85
N VAL A 81 -14.40 -3.62 -12.69
CA VAL A 81 -14.30 -2.21 -12.34
C VAL A 81 -15.68 -1.59 -12.44
N LEU A 82 -16.19 -1.11 -11.31
CA LEU A 82 -17.43 -0.36 -11.24
C LEU A 82 -17.12 1.11 -11.49
N VAL A 83 -17.92 1.78 -12.31
CA VAL A 83 -17.78 3.20 -12.62
C VAL A 83 -18.96 3.94 -12.05
N PHE A 84 -18.69 4.94 -11.22
CA PHE A 84 -19.72 5.79 -10.61
C PHE A 84 -19.59 7.22 -11.10
N ASP A 85 -20.73 7.89 -11.30
CA ASP A 85 -20.82 9.35 -11.41
C ASP A 85 -20.53 9.96 -10.03
N THR A 86 -19.45 10.70 -9.92
CA THR A 86 -19.01 11.24 -8.62
C THR A 86 -20.00 12.24 -8.03
N PRO A 87 -20.59 13.19 -8.79
CA PRO A 87 -21.57 14.14 -8.26
C PRO A 87 -22.82 13.47 -7.68
N SER A 88 -23.43 12.55 -8.41
CA SER A 88 -24.70 11.92 -7.98
C SER A 88 -24.50 10.62 -7.20
N GLY A 89 -23.34 9.96 -7.31
CA GLY A 89 -23.07 8.63 -6.75
C GLY A 89 -23.75 7.48 -7.48
N LYS A 90 -24.36 7.74 -8.65
CA LYS A 90 -25.05 6.72 -9.43
C LYS A 90 -24.04 5.81 -10.17
N PRO A 91 -24.30 4.48 -10.26
CA PRO A 91 -23.51 3.62 -11.12
C PRO A 91 -23.72 3.99 -12.60
N LEU A 92 -22.62 4.08 -13.36
CA LEU A 92 -22.61 4.36 -14.80
C LEU A 92 -22.35 3.11 -15.61
N ALA A 93 -21.37 2.30 -15.21
CA ALA A 93 -20.95 1.13 -15.97
C ALA A 93 -20.28 0.07 -15.07
N THR A 94 -20.22 -1.15 -15.59
CA THR A 94 -19.42 -2.25 -15.05
C THR A 94 -18.52 -2.78 -16.15
N ILE A 95 -17.21 -2.77 -15.90
CA ILE A 95 -16.18 -3.21 -16.85
C ILE A 95 -15.61 -4.53 -16.34
N ARG A 96 -15.49 -5.54 -17.20
CA ARG A 96 -14.83 -6.81 -16.84
C ARG A 96 -13.32 -6.60 -16.70
N ALA A 97 -12.74 -7.15 -15.63
CA ALA A 97 -11.30 -7.19 -15.39
C ALA A 97 -10.83 -8.65 -15.19
N GLY A 98 -9.57 -8.83 -14.80
CA GLY A 98 -9.01 -10.14 -14.48
C GLY A 98 -9.33 -10.62 -13.07
N HIS A 99 -8.51 -11.57 -12.56
CA HIS A 99 -8.65 -12.12 -11.22
C HIS A 99 -8.11 -11.15 -10.17
N SER A 100 -8.97 -10.79 -9.21
CA SER A 100 -8.63 -9.88 -8.11
C SER A 100 -8.01 -8.55 -8.57
N PRO A 101 -8.74 -7.78 -9.43
CA PRO A 101 -8.25 -6.49 -9.88
C PRO A 101 -8.07 -5.52 -8.71
N THR A 102 -7.03 -4.71 -8.78
CA THR A 102 -6.67 -3.69 -7.79
C THR A 102 -5.94 -2.53 -8.46
N ALA A 103 -5.60 -1.49 -7.69
CA ALA A 103 -4.79 -0.35 -8.12
C ALA A 103 -5.18 0.20 -9.50
N PRO A 104 -6.42 0.65 -9.70
CA PRO A 104 -6.82 1.30 -10.94
C PRO A 104 -6.07 2.64 -11.09
N VAL A 105 -5.56 2.93 -12.30
CA VAL A 105 -4.86 4.18 -12.63
C VAL A 105 -5.44 4.72 -13.92
N VAL A 106 -5.86 5.99 -13.93
CA VAL A 106 -6.42 6.66 -15.11
C VAL A 106 -5.36 7.55 -15.75
N SER A 107 -5.22 7.49 -17.08
CA SER A 107 -4.33 8.38 -17.83
C SER A 107 -4.75 9.86 -17.70
N ALA A 108 -3.81 10.80 -17.91
CA ALA A 108 -4.06 12.22 -17.76
C ALA A 108 -5.13 12.77 -18.72
N ASP A 109 -5.32 12.14 -19.87
CA ASP A 109 -6.39 12.48 -20.84
C ASP A 109 -7.74 11.80 -20.52
N GLY A 110 -7.78 10.95 -19.48
CA GLY A 110 -8.98 10.24 -19.06
C GLY A 110 -9.41 9.07 -19.95
N LYS A 111 -8.68 8.75 -21.04
CA LYS A 111 -9.10 7.77 -22.05
C LYS A 111 -8.63 6.35 -21.78
N THR A 112 -7.66 6.17 -20.90
CA THR A 112 -7.09 4.86 -20.61
C THR A 112 -7.17 4.59 -19.12
N LEU A 113 -7.65 3.41 -18.78
CA LEU A 113 -7.63 2.86 -17.41
C LEU A 113 -6.70 1.66 -17.37
N TYR A 114 -5.72 1.69 -16.51
CA TYR A 114 -4.82 0.59 -16.17
C TYR A 114 -5.33 -0.10 -14.93
N VAL A 115 -5.35 -1.43 -14.91
CA VAL A 115 -5.84 -2.22 -13.77
C VAL A 115 -4.89 -3.40 -13.54
N CYS A 116 -4.33 -3.49 -12.35
CA CYS A 116 -3.54 -4.64 -11.92
C CYS A 116 -4.46 -5.83 -11.63
N ASN A 117 -4.28 -6.95 -12.32
CA ASN A 117 -4.99 -8.20 -12.04
C ASN A 117 -4.07 -9.11 -11.21
N ARG A 118 -4.22 -9.06 -9.89
CA ARG A 118 -3.27 -9.60 -8.93
C ARG A 118 -2.89 -11.05 -9.16
N PHE A 119 -3.89 -11.91 -9.40
CA PHE A 119 -3.67 -13.36 -9.57
C PHE A 119 -3.69 -13.84 -11.03
N ASN A 120 -3.65 -12.90 -11.99
CA ASN A 120 -3.28 -13.20 -13.36
C ASN A 120 -1.83 -12.79 -13.67
N ASP A 121 -1.17 -12.09 -12.75
CA ASP A 121 0.17 -11.53 -12.97
C ASP A 121 0.23 -10.66 -14.23
N ASP A 122 -0.81 -9.84 -14.44
CA ASP A 122 -0.90 -8.93 -15.59
C ASP A 122 -1.54 -7.59 -15.24
N VAL A 123 -1.39 -6.63 -16.16
CA VAL A 123 -2.08 -5.33 -16.13
C VAL A 123 -2.99 -5.24 -17.36
N SER A 124 -4.28 -5.01 -17.13
CA SER A 124 -5.23 -4.68 -18.19
C SER A 124 -5.13 -3.23 -18.58
N ILE A 125 -5.01 -2.95 -19.90
CA ILE A 125 -5.21 -1.61 -20.47
C ILE A 125 -6.61 -1.56 -21.05
N ILE A 126 -7.45 -0.69 -20.49
CA ILE A 126 -8.87 -0.58 -20.76
C ILE A 126 -9.18 0.79 -21.38
N ASP A 127 -9.95 0.81 -22.42
CA ASP A 127 -10.52 2.02 -22.98
C ASP A 127 -11.69 2.50 -22.11
N THR A 128 -11.63 3.71 -21.59
CA THR A 128 -12.62 4.21 -20.61
C THR A 128 -13.97 4.52 -21.21
N GLU A 129 -14.04 4.82 -22.52
CA GLU A 129 -15.30 5.13 -23.22
C GLU A 129 -16.08 3.87 -23.53
N SER A 130 -15.42 2.89 -24.16
CA SER A 130 -16.04 1.63 -24.55
C SER A 130 -16.08 0.58 -23.45
N GLY A 131 -15.29 0.71 -22.39
CA GLY A 131 -15.10 -0.30 -21.34
C GLY A 131 -14.39 -1.57 -21.81
N LYS A 132 -13.77 -1.55 -23.01
CA LYS A 132 -13.12 -2.73 -23.59
C LYS A 132 -11.65 -2.79 -23.19
N THR A 133 -11.18 -3.98 -22.78
CA THR A 133 -9.76 -4.25 -22.61
C THR A 133 -9.08 -4.30 -23.99
N ARG A 134 -8.11 -3.40 -24.22
CA ARG A 134 -7.31 -3.35 -25.45
C ARG A 134 -6.22 -4.43 -25.44
N VAL A 135 -5.55 -4.58 -24.30
CA VAL A 135 -4.44 -5.54 -24.12
C VAL A 135 -4.28 -5.87 -22.64
N ARG A 136 -3.72 -7.06 -22.36
CA ARG A 136 -3.20 -7.45 -21.05
C ARG A 136 -1.69 -7.61 -21.16
N ILE A 137 -0.96 -6.97 -20.25
CA ILE A 137 0.50 -6.98 -20.24
C ILE A 137 0.95 -7.85 -19.09
N PRO A 138 1.60 -8.99 -19.34
CA PRO A 138 2.20 -9.79 -18.28
C PRO A 138 3.26 -9.00 -17.51
N VAL A 139 3.22 -9.10 -16.19
CA VAL A 139 4.19 -8.50 -15.26
C VAL A 139 4.71 -9.59 -14.30
N ARG A 140 5.47 -9.20 -13.28
CA ARG A 140 5.90 -10.15 -12.26
C ARG A 140 4.76 -10.49 -11.30
N ARG A 141 5.05 -11.38 -10.35
CA ARG A 141 4.11 -12.01 -9.43
C ARG A 141 3.30 -10.99 -8.60
N GLU A 142 1.99 -11.05 -8.74
CA GLU A 142 1.01 -10.33 -7.93
C GLU A 142 1.15 -8.80 -7.97
N PRO A 143 0.83 -8.14 -9.08
CA PRO A 143 0.78 -6.69 -9.12
C PRO A 143 -0.29 -6.16 -8.13
N VAL A 144 0.09 -5.29 -7.19
CA VAL A 144 -0.78 -4.80 -6.11
C VAL A 144 -0.93 -3.29 -6.06
N SER A 145 0.00 -2.54 -6.66
CA SER A 145 -0.07 -1.09 -6.78
C SER A 145 0.56 -0.66 -8.10
N ALA A 146 0.12 0.48 -8.61
CA ALA A 146 0.69 1.06 -9.82
C ALA A 146 0.55 2.58 -9.81
N ILE A 147 1.47 3.27 -10.50
CA ILE A 147 1.43 4.71 -10.67
C ILE A 147 2.00 5.11 -12.03
N LEU A 148 1.36 6.09 -12.70
CA LEU A 148 1.87 6.70 -13.92
C LEU A 148 2.90 7.79 -13.58
N THR A 149 3.99 7.87 -14.35
CA THR A 149 4.85 9.04 -14.36
C THR A 149 4.07 10.27 -14.82
N PHE A 150 4.47 11.47 -14.41
CA PHE A 150 3.70 12.69 -14.69
C PHE A 150 3.58 13.02 -16.19
N ASP A 151 4.56 12.59 -16.98
CA ASP A 151 4.53 12.68 -18.45
C ASP A 151 3.64 11.60 -19.11
N GLY A 152 3.14 10.66 -18.29
CA GLY A 152 2.34 9.52 -18.75
C GLY A 152 3.11 8.48 -19.57
N ALA A 153 4.43 8.61 -19.69
CA ALA A 153 5.24 7.73 -20.53
C ALA A 153 5.42 6.33 -19.95
N HIS A 154 5.46 6.21 -18.63
CA HIS A 154 5.68 4.95 -17.94
C HIS A 154 4.63 4.68 -16.86
N LEU A 155 4.17 3.42 -16.78
CA LEU A 155 3.42 2.90 -15.65
C LEU A 155 4.37 2.03 -14.81
N LEU A 156 4.60 2.44 -13.57
CA LEU A 156 5.37 1.67 -12.59
C LEU A 156 4.41 0.73 -11.86
N VAL A 157 4.66 -0.58 -11.94
CA VAL A 157 3.80 -1.63 -11.36
C VAL A 157 4.53 -2.35 -10.25
N VAL A 158 4.01 -2.26 -9.05
CA VAL A 158 4.56 -2.90 -7.84
C VAL A 158 4.12 -4.35 -7.79
N ASN A 159 5.07 -5.28 -7.90
CA ASN A 159 4.82 -6.71 -7.76
C ASN A 159 5.05 -7.11 -6.30
N HIS A 160 4.06 -7.77 -5.69
CA HIS A 160 4.01 -7.99 -4.25
C HIS A 160 5.08 -8.94 -3.72
N LEU A 161 5.34 -10.02 -4.46
CA LEU A 161 6.19 -11.12 -4.04
C LEU A 161 7.30 -11.42 -5.06
N PRO A 162 8.40 -12.04 -4.61
CA PRO A 162 9.42 -12.55 -5.50
C PRO A 162 8.85 -13.51 -6.54
N ALA A 163 9.38 -13.44 -7.76
CA ALA A 163 9.09 -14.38 -8.85
C ALA A 163 10.35 -15.21 -9.15
N GLY A 164 10.17 -16.46 -9.50
CA GLY A 164 11.27 -17.39 -9.79
C GLY A 164 11.50 -18.41 -8.69
N ALA A 165 12.62 -19.13 -8.80
CA ALA A 165 12.98 -20.21 -7.86
C ALA A 165 13.48 -19.62 -6.53
N ALA A 166 12.92 -20.09 -5.42
CA ALA A 166 13.27 -19.61 -4.08
C ALA A 166 14.72 -19.94 -3.66
N ASN A 167 15.33 -20.94 -4.30
CA ASN A 167 16.72 -21.40 -4.07
C ASN A 167 17.75 -20.72 -4.99
N SER A 168 17.38 -19.62 -5.65
CA SER A 168 18.34 -18.83 -6.43
C SER A 168 19.18 -17.94 -5.50
N ASP A 169 20.37 -17.52 -5.94
CA ASP A 169 21.26 -16.62 -5.20
C ASP A 169 20.64 -15.24 -4.95
N TYR A 170 19.75 -14.84 -5.86
CA TYR A 170 19.02 -13.58 -5.77
C TYR A 170 17.51 -13.84 -5.89
N VAL A 171 16.78 -13.54 -4.82
CA VAL A 171 15.31 -13.66 -4.75
C VAL A 171 14.75 -12.37 -4.15
N ALA A 172 14.07 -11.58 -4.97
CA ALA A 172 13.44 -10.34 -4.54
C ALA A 172 12.19 -10.04 -5.39
N ALA A 173 11.24 -9.36 -4.78
CA ALA A 173 10.17 -8.70 -5.51
C ALA A 173 10.73 -7.50 -6.28
N SER A 174 9.99 -7.03 -7.29
CA SER A 174 10.47 -6.00 -8.22
C SER A 174 9.34 -5.06 -8.65
N ILE A 175 9.71 -4.01 -9.37
CA ILE A 175 8.76 -3.10 -10.00
C ILE A 175 8.90 -3.26 -11.51
N SER A 176 7.82 -3.66 -12.18
CA SER A 176 7.77 -3.69 -13.64
C SER A 176 7.49 -2.29 -14.19
N VAL A 177 8.27 -1.86 -15.17
CA VAL A 177 8.10 -0.57 -15.87
C VAL A 177 7.46 -0.84 -17.22
N ILE A 178 6.23 -0.40 -17.40
CA ILE A 178 5.50 -0.51 -18.66
C ILE A 178 5.63 0.80 -19.43
N ASP A 179 6.14 0.73 -20.66
CA ASP A 179 6.05 1.82 -21.63
C ASP A 179 4.61 1.92 -22.14
N THR A 180 3.97 3.04 -21.88
CA THR A 180 2.53 3.22 -22.14
C THR A 180 2.21 3.34 -23.63
N LYS A 181 3.17 3.78 -24.45
CA LYS A 181 3.02 3.94 -25.89
C LYS A 181 3.08 2.60 -26.60
N THR A 182 4.02 1.74 -26.21
CA THR A 182 4.21 0.41 -26.83
C THR A 182 3.37 -0.67 -26.16
N ALA A 183 2.81 -0.38 -24.98
CA ALA A 183 2.08 -1.33 -24.13
C ALA A 183 2.90 -2.60 -23.84
N LYS A 184 4.17 -2.42 -23.48
CA LYS A 184 5.09 -3.51 -23.14
C LYS A 184 5.89 -3.16 -21.88
N VAL A 185 6.31 -4.19 -21.14
CA VAL A 185 7.33 -4.03 -20.10
C VAL A 185 8.64 -3.63 -20.77
N SER A 186 9.16 -2.46 -20.48
CA SER A 186 10.40 -1.91 -21.03
C SER A 186 11.62 -2.21 -20.16
N SER A 187 11.42 -2.24 -18.85
CA SER A 187 12.46 -2.53 -17.86
C SER A 187 11.88 -3.00 -16.55
N GLU A 188 12.74 -3.32 -15.60
CA GLU A 188 12.38 -3.76 -14.25
C GLU A 188 13.32 -3.11 -13.24
N PHE A 189 12.77 -2.52 -12.17
CA PHE A 189 13.56 -2.09 -11.04
C PHE A 189 13.75 -3.26 -10.08
N LYS A 190 15.00 -3.68 -9.91
CA LYS A 190 15.39 -4.71 -8.95
C LYS A 190 15.61 -4.07 -7.58
N LEU A 191 15.03 -4.66 -6.55
CA LEU A 191 15.25 -4.30 -5.16
C LEU A 191 16.38 -5.15 -4.55
N PRO A 192 16.90 -4.81 -3.36
CA PRO A 192 17.86 -5.66 -2.65
C PRO A 192 17.36 -7.09 -2.46
N ASN A 193 18.29 -8.06 -2.46
CA ASN A 193 17.97 -9.47 -2.21
C ASN A 193 17.19 -9.63 -0.88
N GLY A 194 16.11 -10.42 -0.90
CA GLY A 194 15.21 -10.61 0.24
C GLY A 194 14.06 -9.59 0.31
N SER A 195 13.98 -8.62 -0.60
CA SER A 195 12.84 -7.69 -0.65
C SER A 195 11.56 -8.43 -1.02
N ASN A 196 10.53 -8.30 -0.18
CA ASN A 196 9.22 -8.94 -0.38
C ASN A 196 8.10 -8.10 0.26
N GLY A 197 6.85 -8.51 0.08
CA GLY A 197 5.72 -7.84 0.70
C GLY A 197 5.54 -6.40 0.26
N LEU A 198 5.91 -6.05 -0.97
CA LEU A 198 5.71 -4.70 -1.52
C LEU A 198 4.22 -4.36 -1.53
N ARG A 199 3.86 -3.11 -1.18
CA ARG A 199 2.45 -2.73 -1.02
C ARG A 199 2.03 -1.53 -1.85
N ASP A 200 2.73 -0.42 -1.74
CA ASP A 200 2.29 0.84 -2.32
C ASP A 200 3.48 1.62 -2.88
N ILE A 201 3.20 2.53 -3.80
CA ILE A 201 4.18 3.39 -4.47
C ILE A 201 3.67 4.82 -4.55
N CYS A 202 4.54 5.79 -4.30
CA CYS A 202 4.26 7.19 -4.57
C CYS A 202 5.39 7.85 -5.35
N LEU A 203 5.05 8.93 -6.07
CA LEU A 203 6.02 9.80 -6.75
C LEU A 203 6.26 11.06 -5.93
N SER A 204 7.49 11.57 -5.98
CA SER A 204 7.75 12.92 -5.51
C SER A 204 7.04 13.95 -6.40
N PRO A 205 6.53 15.07 -5.84
CA PRO A 205 5.80 16.09 -6.62
C PRO A 205 6.61 16.72 -7.76
N ASP A 206 7.95 16.67 -7.67
CA ASP A 206 8.86 17.12 -8.71
C ASP A 206 9.09 16.07 -9.83
N GLY A 207 8.46 14.90 -9.72
CA GLY A 207 8.56 13.80 -10.69
C GLY A 207 9.91 13.11 -10.75
N LYS A 208 10.84 13.42 -9.83
CA LYS A 208 12.20 12.89 -9.91
C LYS A 208 12.38 11.54 -9.27
N TYR A 209 11.56 11.22 -8.25
CA TYR A 209 11.76 10.02 -7.44
C TYR A 209 10.45 9.24 -7.25
N ALA A 210 10.58 7.91 -7.17
CA ALA A 210 9.54 7.02 -6.67
C ALA A 210 10.00 6.35 -5.37
N TYR A 211 9.04 6.05 -4.48
CA TYR A 211 9.27 5.42 -3.19
C TYR A 211 8.32 4.25 -3.00
N VAL A 212 8.85 3.12 -2.51
CA VAL A 212 8.08 1.88 -2.31
C VAL A 212 8.39 1.30 -0.94
N GLY A 213 7.34 1.07 -0.13
CA GLY A 213 7.45 0.39 1.17
C GLY A 213 7.47 -1.14 1.01
N HIS A 214 8.36 -1.82 1.74
CA HIS A 214 8.47 -3.28 1.69
C HIS A 214 9.15 -3.87 2.92
N VAL A 215 9.15 -5.20 3.03
CA VAL A 215 9.98 -5.95 3.97
C VAL A 215 11.29 -6.32 3.28
N LEU A 216 12.41 -6.19 4.00
CA LEU A 216 13.73 -6.64 3.57
C LEU A 216 14.17 -7.78 4.49
N ALA A 217 14.05 -9.02 4.01
CA ALA A 217 14.34 -10.23 4.73
C ALA A 217 15.82 -10.63 4.61
N ARG A 218 16.43 -11.06 5.72
CA ARG A 218 17.80 -11.59 5.77
C ARG A 218 17.78 -13.12 5.70
N TYR A 219 17.00 -13.68 4.77
CA TYR A 219 16.66 -15.10 4.71
C TYR A 219 17.85 -16.04 4.49
N GLN A 220 18.97 -15.54 3.94
CA GLN A 220 20.20 -16.33 3.72
C GLN A 220 21.11 -16.40 4.92
N LEU A 221 20.80 -15.70 6.02
CA LEU A 221 21.56 -15.74 7.25
C LEU A 221 20.86 -16.62 8.28
N PRO A 222 21.58 -17.54 8.93
CA PRO A 222 21.01 -18.31 10.04
C PRO A 222 20.39 -17.39 11.09
N THR A 223 19.20 -17.71 11.55
CA THR A 223 18.46 -16.85 12.50
C THR A 223 19.20 -16.62 13.82
N THR A 224 20.09 -17.52 14.23
CA THR A 224 20.96 -17.37 15.40
C THR A 224 22.08 -16.33 15.23
N GLN A 225 22.39 -15.94 14.00
CA GLN A 225 23.39 -14.91 13.71
C GLN A 225 22.77 -13.50 13.59
N LEU A 226 21.43 -13.41 13.71
CA LEU A 226 20.70 -12.16 13.59
C LEU A 226 20.29 -11.66 14.96
N GLU A 227 20.73 -10.45 15.31
CA GLU A 227 20.32 -9.78 16.55
C GLU A 227 19.06 -8.93 16.33
N ARG A 228 18.29 -8.73 17.41
CA ARG A 228 17.25 -7.71 17.52
C ARG A 228 16.25 -7.65 16.36
N GLY A 229 15.79 -8.80 15.87
CA GLY A 229 14.76 -8.84 14.82
C GLY A 229 15.24 -8.60 13.40
N TRP A 230 16.53 -8.49 13.14
CA TRP A 230 17.12 -8.36 11.80
C TRP A 230 16.67 -9.43 10.78
N VAL A 231 15.97 -10.44 11.22
CA VAL A 231 15.35 -11.46 10.36
C VAL A 231 14.51 -10.82 9.27
N ASN A 232 13.61 -9.90 9.65
CA ASN A 232 12.83 -9.06 8.73
C ASN A 232 12.98 -7.60 9.14
N THR A 233 13.58 -6.80 8.30
CA THR A 233 13.60 -5.33 8.46
C THR A 233 12.54 -4.69 7.57
N ASN A 234 12.05 -3.54 7.99
CA ASN A 234 11.01 -2.80 7.30
C ASN A 234 11.65 -1.61 6.59
N ALA A 235 11.40 -1.45 5.31
CA ALA A 235 12.21 -0.59 4.47
C ALA A 235 11.40 0.23 3.47
N VAL A 236 12.05 1.27 2.94
CA VAL A 236 11.60 1.99 1.74
C VAL A 236 12.74 1.99 0.73
N SER A 237 12.43 1.56 -0.47
CA SER A 237 13.32 1.71 -1.64
C SER A 237 13.00 2.97 -2.41
N VAL A 238 14.05 3.64 -2.88
CA VAL A 238 14.00 4.90 -3.63
C VAL A 238 14.52 4.67 -5.03
N PHE A 239 13.82 5.19 -6.03
CA PHE A 239 14.17 5.10 -7.45
C PHE A 239 14.33 6.49 -8.04
N ASP A 240 15.37 6.68 -8.84
CA ASP A 240 15.59 7.87 -9.68
C ASP A 240 14.87 7.66 -11.02
N LEU A 241 13.86 8.47 -11.28
CA LEU A 241 13.05 8.36 -12.48
C LEU A 241 13.67 9.02 -13.70
N ALA A 242 14.58 9.98 -13.51
CA ALA A 242 15.28 10.59 -14.64
C ALA A 242 16.26 9.61 -15.28
N ASN A 243 16.90 8.77 -14.46
CA ASN A 243 17.82 7.73 -14.91
C ASN A 243 17.18 6.34 -15.01
N MET A 244 15.89 6.21 -14.65
CA MET A 244 15.16 4.96 -14.55
C MET A 244 15.95 3.89 -13.78
N ALA A 245 16.46 4.24 -12.60
CA ALA A 245 17.41 3.43 -11.83
C ALA A 245 17.02 3.33 -10.35
N PHE A 246 17.36 2.19 -9.74
CA PHE A 246 17.35 2.04 -8.28
C PHE A 246 18.42 2.96 -7.66
N LEU A 247 18.03 3.75 -6.66
CA LEU A 247 18.92 4.63 -5.94
C LEU A 247 19.46 3.98 -4.66
N ASN A 248 18.59 3.65 -3.73
CA ASN A 248 18.95 2.94 -2.49
C ASN A 248 17.71 2.44 -1.73
N THR A 249 17.96 1.73 -0.62
CA THR A 249 16.95 1.29 0.35
C THR A 249 17.37 1.72 1.75
N PHE A 250 16.48 2.37 2.50
CA PHE A 250 16.71 2.73 3.89
C PHE A 250 15.70 2.03 4.82
N LEU A 251 16.11 1.79 6.06
CA LEU A 251 15.32 1.08 7.06
C LEU A 251 14.38 2.03 7.81
N LEU A 252 13.19 1.52 8.13
CA LEU A 252 12.16 2.20 8.92
C LEU A 252 12.19 1.79 10.40
N ASP A 253 12.94 0.76 10.73
CA ASP A 253 13.10 0.28 12.11
C ASP A 253 14.08 1.18 12.86
N ASP A 254 13.90 1.26 14.18
CA ASP A 254 14.90 1.78 15.12
C ASP A 254 15.66 0.61 15.76
N ILE A 255 16.74 0.91 16.45
CA ILE A 255 17.57 -0.10 17.13
C ILE A 255 16.75 -0.91 18.16
N ASP A 256 15.79 -0.28 18.81
CA ASP A 256 14.99 -0.83 19.90
C ASP A 256 13.50 -0.97 19.58
N GLN A 257 13.08 -0.59 18.37
CA GLN A 257 11.67 -0.65 17.97
C GLN A 257 11.49 -0.84 16.47
N GLY A 258 10.87 -1.94 16.09
CA GLY A 258 10.49 -2.21 14.71
C GLY A 258 9.35 -1.31 14.20
N ALA A 259 9.21 -1.27 12.87
CA ALA A 259 8.17 -0.56 12.14
C ALA A 259 7.42 -1.53 11.19
N PRO A 260 6.82 -2.62 11.72
CA PRO A 260 6.40 -3.78 10.94
C PRO A 260 5.30 -3.45 9.94
N ASN A 261 5.42 -4.11 8.79
CA ASN A 261 4.47 -4.08 7.70
C ASN A 261 4.22 -2.66 7.17
N PRO A 262 5.23 -2.00 6.57
CA PRO A 262 5.01 -0.75 5.85
C PRO A 262 3.96 -0.99 4.76
N TRP A 263 2.96 -0.09 4.68
CA TRP A 263 1.82 -0.30 3.79
C TRP A 263 1.58 0.87 2.85
N GLY A 264 0.86 1.91 3.30
CA GLY A 264 0.58 3.10 2.50
C GLY A 264 1.76 4.07 2.53
N ILE A 265 2.00 4.74 1.43
CA ILE A 265 3.07 5.72 1.28
C ILE A 265 2.55 6.96 0.56
N ALA A 266 2.85 8.15 1.07
CA ALA A 266 2.41 9.41 0.51
C ALA A 266 3.46 10.52 0.72
N ILE A 267 3.43 11.55 -0.11
CA ILE A 267 4.30 12.72 0.02
C ILE A 267 3.44 13.99 0.06
N THR A 268 3.80 14.94 0.92
CA THR A 268 3.14 16.24 0.97
C THR A 268 3.23 16.97 -0.38
N PRO A 269 2.23 17.79 -0.77
CA PRO A 269 2.24 18.51 -2.03
C PRO A 269 3.47 19.42 -2.23
N ASP A 270 4.04 19.95 -1.14
CA ASP A 270 5.29 20.74 -1.17
C ASP A 270 6.56 19.87 -1.27
N GLY A 271 6.41 18.56 -1.26
CA GLY A 271 7.48 17.59 -1.39
C GLY A 271 8.40 17.45 -0.17
N LYS A 272 8.05 18.04 0.98
CA LYS A 272 8.94 18.07 2.15
C LYS A 272 8.86 16.81 3.00
N THR A 273 7.66 16.26 3.17
CA THR A 273 7.44 15.13 4.08
C THR A 273 7.03 13.87 3.32
N LEU A 274 7.78 12.80 3.51
CA LEU A 274 7.42 11.44 3.12
C LEU A 274 6.74 10.75 4.31
N ALA A 275 5.53 10.26 4.10
CA ALA A 275 4.74 9.55 5.09
C ALA A 275 4.64 8.06 4.76
N VAL A 276 4.81 7.18 5.76
CA VAL A 276 4.70 5.72 5.61
C VAL A 276 3.90 5.15 6.77
N THR A 277 2.81 4.43 6.48
CA THR A 277 2.03 3.74 7.52
C THR A 277 2.67 2.40 7.90
N HIS A 278 2.63 2.06 9.18
CA HIS A 278 3.12 0.79 9.73
C HIS A 278 1.92 0.01 10.27
N ALA A 279 1.43 -0.94 9.46
CA ALA A 279 0.19 -1.66 9.77
C ALA A 279 0.32 -2.52 11.04
N GLY A 280 1.51 -3.04 11.33
CA GLY A 280 1.72 -3.91 12.48
C GLY A 280 2.05 -3.20 13.79
N SER A 281 2.46 -1.92 13.79
CA SER A 281 2.70 -1.12 15.01
C SER A 281 1.67 -0.02 15.24
N HIS A 282 0.71 0.14 14.31
CA HIS A 282 -0.36 1.14 14.36
C HIS A 282 0.17 2.57 14.44
N GLU A 283 1.14 2.87 13.60
CA GLU A 283 1.88 4.13 13.57
C GLU A 283 2.03 4.64 12.14
N ILE A 284 2.49 5.86 12.02
CA ILE A 284 2.96 6.44 10.77
C ILE A 284 4.33 7.08 11.01
N SER A 285 5.26 6.88 10.08
CA SER A 285 6.51 7.65 10.02
C SER A 285 6.32 8.86 9.13
N LEU A 286 6.72 10.02 9.63
CA LEU A 286 6.84 11.28 8.90
C LEU A 286 8.33 11.59 8.77
N ILE A 287 8.84 11.62 7.55
CA ILE A 287 10.28 11.71 7.25
C ILE A 287 10.54 13.00 6.47
N ASP A 288 11.52 13.80 6.91
CA ASP A 288 12.01 14.94 6.13
C ASP A 288 12.69 14.43 4.86
N ARG A 289 12.03 14.64 3.70
CA ARG A 289 12.52 14.15 2.40
C ARG A 289 13.78 14.86 1.95
N GLY A 290 13.92 16.15 2.26
CA GLY A 290 15.11 16.92 1.92
C GLY A 290 16.35 16.40 2.64
N ALA A 291 16.23 16.24 3.96
CA ALA A 291 17.30 15.68 4.79
C ALA A 291 17.59 14.21 4.44
N LEU A 292 16.55 13.41 4.08
CA LEU A 292 16.71 12.03 3.60
C LEU A 292 17.64 11.99 2.37
N HIS A 293 17.35 12.80 1.34
CA HIS A 293 18.18 12.81 0.12
C HIS A 293 19.60 13.33 0.36
N GLN A 294 19.78 14.30 1.26
CA GLN A 294 21.12 14.74 1.68
C GLN A 294 21.91 13.60 2.32
N LYS A 295 21.28 12.84 3.24
CA LYS A 295 21.92 11.66 3.87
C LYS A 295 22.21 10.55 2.85
N LEU A 296 21.29 10.26 1.93
CA LEU A 296 21.50 9.29 0.86
C LEU A 296 22.71 9.65 -0.03
N ALA A 297 22.87 10.93 -0.35
CA ALA A 297 23.99 11.40 -1.15
C ALA A 297 25.35 11.39 -0.40
N ALA A 298 25.32 11.50 0.94
CA ALA A 298 26.53 11.58 1.78
C ALA A 298 26.99 10.22 2.34
N THR A 299 26.17 9.16 2.22
CA THR A 299 26.44 7.84 2.81
C THR A 299 26.77 6.84 1.71
N ALA A 300 27.76 5.96 1.96
CA ALA A 300 28.07 4.86 1.05
C ALA A 300 26.85 3.96 0.82
N ALA A 301 26.58 3.61 -0.44
CA ALA A 301 25.32 2.97 -0.82
C ALA A 301 25.08 1.61 -0.14
N ASP A 302 26.14 0.86 0.15
CA ASP A 302 26.10 -0.44 0.82
C ASP A 302 25.84 -0.35 2.34
N GLN A 303 26.08 0.82 2.95
CA GLN A 303 25.84 1.05 4.37
C GLN A 303 24.37 1.35 4.66
N VAL A 304 23.69 2.09 3.79
CA VAL A 304 22.32 2.58 4.02
C VAL A 304 21.33 1.47 4.38
N PRO A 305 21.24 0.32 3.66
CA PRO A 305 20.30 -0.75 4.00
C PRO A 305 20.68 -1.57 5.23
N ASN A 306 21.82 -1.24 5.88
CA ASN A 306 22.32 -1.91 7.06
C ASN A 306 22.40 -0.99 8.29
N ASP A 307 21.90 0.25 8.19
CA ASP A 307 21.95 1.25 9.27
C ASP A 307 20.55 1.51 9.84
N LEU A 308 20.25 0.98 11.03
CA LEU A 308 19.02 1.20 11.78
C LEU A 308 18.90 2.65 12.31
N SER A 309 19.98 3.40 12.31
CA SER A 309 19.99 4.81 12.74
C SER A 309 19.86 5.79 11.56
N PHE A 310 19.80 5.29 10.32
CA PHE A 310 19.88 6.13 9.12
C PHE A 310 18.85 7.25 9.09
N VAL A 311 17.61 6.98 9.52
CA VAL A 311 16.54 7.98 9.56
C VAL A 311 16.40 8.67 10.93
N ALA A 312 17.29 8.39 11.89
CA ALA A 312 17.29 9.07 13.17
C ALA A 312 17.53 10.59 12.99
N GLY A 313 16.78 11.42 13.73
CA GLY A 313 16.82 12.88 13.66
C GLY A 313 16.09 13.51 12.48
N ILE A 314 15.72 12.74 11.46
CA ILE A 314 14.96 13.22 10.28
C ILE A 314 13.56 12.59 10.19
N ARG A 315 13.23 11.67 11.08
CA ARG A 315 11.96 10.97 11.13
C ARG A 315 11.24 11.21 12.46
N LYS A 316 9.92 11.33 12.40
CA LYS A 316 9.02 11.34 13.53
C LYS A 316 8.04 10.16 13.41
N ARG A 317 7.93 9.33 14.42
CA ARG A 317 6.89 8.29 14.52
C ARG A 317 5.68 8.85 15.25
N VAL A 318 4.51 8.68 14.67
CA VAL A 318 3.24 9.18 15.21
C VAL A 318 2.32 7.99 15.45
N LYS A 319 1.89 7.79 16.69
CA LYS A 319 0.93 6.76 17.05
C LYS A 319 -0.44 7.13 16.53
N LEU A 320 -1.13 6.18 15.90
CA LEU A 320 -2.49 6.36 15.40
C LEU A 320 -3.52 5.81 16.42
N PRO A 321 -4.75 6.37 16.44
CA PRO A 321 -5.76 5.99 17.45
C PRO A 321 -6.40 4.63 17.20
N GLY A 322 -6.34 4.15 15.94
CA GLY A 322 -6.94 2.87 15.54
C GLY A 322 -5.89 1.82 15.17
N LEU A 323 -6.34 0.72 14.59
CA LEU A 323 -5.58 -0.51 14.40
C LEU A 323 -5.40 -0.85 12.93
N GLY A 324 -4.17 -1.24 12.56
CA GLY A 324 -3.82 -1.72 11.22
C GLY A 324 -3.98 -0.66 10.14
N PRO A 325 -3.25 0.50 10.23
CA PRO A 325 -3.28 1.49 9.15
C PRO A 325 -2.76 0.89 7.85
N ARG A 326 -3.49 1.09 6.77
CA ARG A 326 -3.15 0.63 5.43
C ARG A 326 -2.87 1.82 4.52
N SER A 327 -3.62 1.97 3.44
CA SER A 327 -3.46 3.10 2.52
C SER A 327 -3.59 4.44 3.23
N CYS A 328 -2.80 5.41 2.81
CA CYS A 328 -2.91 6.80 3.26
C CYS A 328 -2.91 7.77 2.08
N VAL A 329 -3.48 8.95 2.31
CA VAL A 329 -3.49 10.05 1.35
C VAL A 329 -3.31 11.38 2.06
N ILE A 330 -2.68 12.33 1.39
CA ILE A 330 -2.55 13.70 1.91
C ILE A 330 -3.48 14.60 1.09
N ALA A 331 -4.32 15.34 1.80
CA ALA A 331 -5.28 16.30 1.24
C ALA A 331 -5.14 17.64 1.99
N GLY A 332 -4.59 18.65 1.32
CA GLY A 332 -4.20 19.89 1.97
C GLY A 332 -3.08 19.66 2.99
N SER A 333 -3.28 20.12 4.22
CA SER A 333 -2.37 19.89 5.36
C SER A 333 -2.69 18.64 6.17
N GLN A 334 -3.72 17.87 5.79
CA GLN A 334 -4.13 16.69 6.53
C GLN A 334 -3.67 15.42 5.83
N LEU A 335 -3.13 14.49 6.61
CA LEU A 335 -2.94 13.11 6.18
C LEU A 335 -4.09 12.27 6.73
N TYR A 336 -4.67 11.43 5.87
CA TYR A 336 -5.70 10.47 6.23
C TYR A 336 -5.18 9.05 6.02
N ALA A 337 -5.37 8.17 7.01
CA ALA A 337 -4.97 6.76 6.93
C ALA A 337 -6.14 5.84 7.27
N ALA A 338 -6.40 4.87 6.40
CA ALA A 338 -7.45 3.86 6.58
C ALA A 338 -7.03 2.84 7.64
N GLN A 339 -7.75 2.74 8.77
CA GLN A 339 -7.44 1.86 9.89
C GLN A 339 -8.31 0.60 9.83
N TYR A 340 -7.78 -0.44 9.18
CA TYR A 340 -8.49 -1.64 8.75
C TYR A 340 -9.26 -2.37 9.86
N PHE A 341 -8.68 -2.49 11.05
CA PHE A 341 -9.26 -3.28 12.14
C PHE A 341 -10.14 -2.48 13.09
N SER A 342 -10.05 -1.16 13.09
CA SER A 342 -10.88 -0.27 13.92
C SER A 342 -12.07 0.35 13.20
N ASP A 343 -12.20 0.12 11.88
CA ASP A 343 -13.31 0.61 11.08
C ASP A 343 -13.45 2.16 11.11
N ASP A 344 -12.30 2.87 11.11
CA ASP A 344 -12.21 4.31 11.15
C ASP A 344 -11.06 4.83 10.25
N ILE A 345 -10.93 6.14 10.17
CA ILE A 345 -9.86 6.84 9.46
C ILE A 345 -9.09 7.68 10.47
N ALA A 346 -7.77 7.52 10.55
CA ALA A 346 -6.93 8.48 11.25
C ALA A 346 -6.77 9.75 10.41
N ALA A 347 -6.91 10.91 11.03
CA ALA A 347 -6.56 12.21 10.46
C ALA A 347 -5.41 12.82 11.26
N VAL A 348 -4.31 13.14 10.57
CA VAL A 348 -3.07 13.67 11.15
C VAL A 348 -2.83 15.06 10.58
N ASP A 349 -2.80 16.07 11.43
CA ASP A 349 -2.51 17.44 11.03
C ASP A 349 -1.00 17.65 10.84
N LEU A 350 -0.59 17.83 9.61
CA LEU A 350 0.81 18.04 9.22
C LEU A 350 1.25 19.51 9.33
N ALA A 351 0.30 20.46 9.53
CA ALA A 351 0.62 21.87 9.70
C ALA A 351 0.91 22.26 11.16
N ALA A 352 0.65 21.35 12.10
CA ALA A 352 0.89 21.61 13.52
C ALA A 352 2.37 21.92 13.79
N THR A 353 2.64 23.01 14.49
CA THR A 353 3.98 23.31 15.00
C THR A 353 4.25 22.43 16.23
N GLY A 354 5.14 21.46 16.10
CA GLY A 354 5.46 20.50 17.17
C GLY A 354 4.96 19.07 16.86
N ASP A 355 4.29 18.45 17.83
CA ASP A 355 3.72 17.12 17.62
C ASP A 355 2.43 17.20 16.78
N PRO A 356 2.29 16.39 15.71
CA PRO A 356 1.08 16.37 14.91
C PRO A 356 -0.15 16.03 15.78
N THR A 357 -1.22 16.79 15.61
CA THR A 357 -2.50 16.45 16.22
C THR A 357 -3.12 15.29 15.44
N VAL A 358 -3.59 14.28 16.17
CA VAL A 358 -4.20 13.09 15.58
C VAL A 358 -5.63 12.95 16.07
N SER A 359 -6.55 12.72 15.14
CA SER A 359 -7.97 12.46 15.42
C SER A 359 -8.46 11.23 14.66
N SER A 360 -9.66 10.75 15.00
CA SER A 360 -10.31 9.62 14.33
C SER A 360 -11.63 10.06 13.71
N ILE A 361 -11.88 9.64 12.47
CA ILE A 361 -13.14 9.80 11.75
C ILE A 361 -13.82 8.44 11.69
N SER A 362 -14.94 8.30 12.39
CA SER A 362 -15.69 7.04 12.43
C SER A 362 -16.41 6.76 11.10
N LEU A 363 -16.34 5.53 10.63
CA LEU A 363 -17.12 5.04 9.49
C LEU A 363 -18.49 4.46 9.88
N GLY A 364 -18.87 4.59 11.15
CA GLY A 364 -20.16 4.13 11.69
C GLY A 364 -20.00 3.38 13.01
N PRO A 365 -21.04 2.71 13.48
CA PRO A 365 -20.97 1.90 14.69
C PRO A 365 -19.86 0.87 14.60
N ARG A 366 -19.04 0.77 15.64
CA ARG A 366 -17.94 -0.20 15.71
C ARG A 366 -18.48 -1.53 16.22
N LYS A 367 -18.33 -2.56 15.38
CA LYS A 367 -18.62 -3.92 15.77
C LYS A 367 -17.49 -4.48 16.63
N GLU A 368 -17.82 -5.19 17.71
CA GLU A 368 -16.84 -5.93 18.49
C GLU A 368 -16.23 -7.07 17.64
N MET A 369 -14.93 -7.30 17.80
CA MET A 369 -14.23 -8.32 17.02
C MET A 369 -14.67 -9.72 17.46
N ASP A 370 -15.25 -10.48 16.54
CA ASP A 370 -15.44 -11.93 16.70
C ASP A 370 -14.09 -12.67 16.69
N VAL A 371 -14.12 -13.96 16.97
CA VAL A 371 -12.90 -14.80 17.08
C VAL A 371 -12.09 -14.80 15.77
N VAL A 372 -12.74 -14.79 14.61
CA VAL A 372 -12.06 -14.81 13.30
C VAL A 372 -11.39 -13.47 13.02
N ARG A 373 -12.12 -12.36 13.24
CA ARG A 373 -11.58 -11.01 13.08
C ARG A 373 -10.44 -10.76 14.03
N ARG A 374 -10.55 -11.20 15.27
CA ARG A 374 -9.51 -11.10 16.29
C ARG A 374 -8.27 -11.91 15.91
N GLY A 375 -8.43 -13.14 15.42
CA GLY A 375 -7.32 -13.96 14.92
C GLY A 375 -6.60 -13.28 13.76
N ARG A 376 -7.33 -12.72 12.79
CA ARG A 376 -6.74 -11.96 11.69
C ARG A 376 -6.02 -10.70 12.17
N PHE A 377 -6.57 -10.00 13.16
CA PHE A 377 -5.88 -8.85 13.78
C PHE A 377 -4.56 -9.28 14.42
N LEU A 378 -4.55 -10.30 15.27
CA LEU A 378 -3.35 -10.83 15.94
C LEU A 378 -2.27 -11.27 14.93
N PHE A 379 -2.68 -11.85 13.81
CA PHE A 379 -1.76 -12.26 12.73
C PHE A 379 -1.04 -11.06 12.07
N ASN A 380 -1.67 -9.88 12.06
CA ASN A 380 -1.14 -8.65 11.48
C ASN A 380 -0.48 -7.73 12.51
N ASP A 381 -0.65 -7.98 13.81
CA ASP A 381 -0.17 -7.13 14.89
C ASP A 381 1.26 -7.52 15.31
N GLY A 382 2.17 -6.56 15.22
CA GLY A 382 3.58 -6.72 15.65
C GLY A 382 3.79 -6.50 17.15
N SER A 383 2.77 -6.07 17.91
CA SER A 383 2.91 -5.76 19.34
C SER A 383 3.26 -6.99 20.20
N PHE A 384 2.98 -8.18 19.69
CA PHE A 384 3.32 -9.47 20.33
C PHE A 384 4.76 -9.91 20.07
N CYS A 385 5.44 -9.32 19.08
CA CYS A 385 6.83 -9.61 18.81
C CYS A 385 7.73 -8.74 19.69
N PHE A 386 8.89 -9.28 20.06
CA PHE A 386 9.93 -8.54 20.78
C PHE A 386 10.22 -7.22 20.06
N GLN A 387 10.15 -6.10 20.79
CA GLN A 387 10.37 -4.74 20.26
C GLN A 387 9.54 -4.42 18.98
N LYS A 388 8.46 -5.13 18.73
CA LYS A 388 7.55 -4.94 17.56
C LYS A 388 8.25 -5.06 16.19
N TRP A 389 9.27 -5.90 16.07
CA TRP A 389 10.03 -6.01 14.83
C TRP A 389 9.20 -6.53 13.65
N MET A 390 8.32 -7.48 13.89
CA MET A 390 7.55 -8.16 12.85
C MET A 390 6.20 -8.63 13.38
N SER A 391 5.32 -9.04 12.48
CA SER A 391 4.14 -9.84 12.76
C SER A 391 4.18 -11.13 11.94
N CYS A 392 3.22 -12.02 12.08
CA CYS A 392 3.14 -13.21 11.22
C CYS A 392 3.07 -12.82 9.74
N THR A 393 2.43 -11.69 9.40
CA THR A 393 2.32 -11.18 8.02
C THR A 393 3.66 -10.78 7.40
N SER A 394 4.71 -10.55 8.19
CA SER A 394 6.04 -10.21 7.66
C SER A 394 6.67 -11.38 6.89
N CYS A 395 6.49 -12.62 7.38
CA CYS A 395 6.89 -13.85 6.68
C CYS A 395 5.75 -14.46 5.87
N HIS A 396 4.48 -14.18 6.24
CA HIS A 396 3.30 -14.70 5.58
C HIS A 396 2.45 -13.60 4.94
N PRO A 397 2.99 -12.87 3.94
CA PRO A 397 2.31 -11.74 3.34
C PRO A 397 0.99 -12.16 2.71
N SER A 398 -0.09 -11.46 3.07
CA SER A 398 -1.45 -11.79 2.65
C SER A 398 -1.88 -13.21 3.03
N GLU A 399 -1.47 -13.69 4.22
CA GLU A 399 -1.81 -15.00 4.79
C GLU A 399 -1.28 -16.19 3.95
N ARG A 400 -0.15 -16.01 3.21
CA ARG A 400 0.49 -17.02 2.36
C ARG A 400 1.98 -17.15 2.69
N VAL A 401 2.83 -17.38 1.71
CA VAL A 401 4.28 -17.49 1.86
C VAL A 401 4.99 -16.34 1.15
N ASP A 402 6.12 -15.90 1.68
CA ASP A 402 6.95 -14.83 1.13
C ASP A 402 7.80 -15.28 -0.09
N ALA A 403 7.82 -16.57 -0.40
CA ALA A 403 8.59 -17.19 -1.48
C ALA A 403 10.12 -17.06 -1.30
N LEU A 404 10.59 -16.97 -0.07
CA LEU A 404 12.00 -17.00 0.30
C LEU A 404 12.39 -18.36 0.88
N ASN A 405 13.62 -18.79 0.64
CA ASN A 405 14.17 -20.05 1.16
C ASN A 405 14.95 -19.78 2.45
N TRP A 406 14.22 -19.77 3.56
CA TRP A 406 14.75 -19.40 4.87
C TRP A 406 15.69 -20.47 5.45
N ASP A 407 16.83 -20.03 5.98
CA ASP A 407 17.70 -20.85 6.83
C ASP A 407 17.21 -20.79 8.29
N ILE A 408 16.34 -21.72 8.66
CA ILE A 408 15.73 -21.80 9.99
C ILE A 408 16.39 -22.82 10.94
N LEU A 409 17.51 -23.38 10.56
CA LEU A 409 18.38 -24.26 11.36
C LEU A 409 17.79 -25.61 11.76
N ASN A 410 16.64 -26.01 11.30
CA ASN A 410 16.03 -27.29 11.66
C ASN A 410 16.69 -28.50 10.96
N ASP A 411 17.59 -28.27 10.00
CA ASP A 411 18.37 -29.28 9.28
C ASP A 411 19.88 -29.00 9.30
N GLY A 412 20.35 -28.09 10.16
CA GLY A 412 21.72 -27.67 10.30
C GLY A 412 22.01 -26.24 9.91
N ILE A 413 23.10 -25.68 10.37
CA ILE A 413 23.51 -24.30 10.06
C ILE A 413 23.93 -24.20 8.61
N GLY A 414 23.37 -23.21 7.89
CA GLY A 414 23.75 -22.92 6.51
C GLY A 414 23.04 -23.77 5.46
N ASN A 415 21.96 -24.47 5.81
CA ASN A 415 21.15 -25.26 4.90
C ASN A 415 19.78 -24.56 4.70
N PRO A 416 19.66 -23.61 3.78
CA PRO A 416 18.38 -22.96 3.49
C PRO A 416 17.39 -23.96 2.86
N LYS A 417 16.14 -23.79 3.14
CA LYS A 417 15.04 -24.68 2.68
C LYS A 417 14.27 -24.15 1.51
#